data_98e03e6763ef21dd6b4a8405b4bb7844
#
_entry.id   98e03e6763ef21dd6b4a8405b4bb7844
#
_cell.length_a   1.000
_cell.length_b   1.000
_cell.length_c   1.000
_cell.angle_alpha   90.00
_cell.angle_beta   90.00
_cell.angle_gamma   90.00
#
_symmetry.space_group_name_H-M   'P 1'
#
loop_
_entity.id
_entity.type
_entity.pdbx_description
1 polymer ?
#
loop_
_entity_poly.entity_id
_entity_poly.type
_entity_poly.pdbx_seq_one_letter_code
_entity_poly.pdbx_strand_id
1 'polypeptide(L)'
;MADKIEAKKWVAERIGEKYIIPTLGVWTKAEEVDFDTLPDKFVIKCNHNSGTGMYICKDKQHMDVQKVRNGLRTGLQEDYYHHNGEWPYKNIKPRIIAEQYIEDKKSHELYDYKFFCFNGKVKLFKIDFDRFTEHHANYYTPTGEILPLVETAYPPQFDRIISMPSTLPQMISLAETLSCGIPFLRVDFYTIGMDIFFGELTFFPTSGMTPFEPKDWDKKLGDMLILPTKNK
;
A
#
# COMPACT_ATOMS: atom_id res chain seq x y z
N MET A 1 -5.89 -9.69 6.78
CA MET A 1 -4.71 -9.04 6.16
C MET A 1 -5.07 -7.80 5.32
N ALA A 2 -6.27 -7.67 4.77
CA ALA A 2 -6.73 -6.42 4.12
C ALA A 2 -7.13 -5.31 5.12
N ASP A 3 -7.49 -5.67 6.37
CA ASP A 3 -7.66 -4.71 7.47
C ASP A 3 -6.30 -4.07 7.81
N LYS A 4 -6.15 -2.76 7.63
CA LYS A 4 -4.89 -2.05 7.84
C LYS A 4 -4.34 -2.15 9.27
N ILE A 5 -5.23 -2.30 10.27
CA ILE A 5 -4.82 -2.42 11.67
C ILE A 5 -4.33 -3.85 11.95
N GLU A 6 -5.09 -4.86 11.52
CA GLU A 6 -4.71 -6.26 11.74
C GLU A 6 -3.53 -6.67 10.85
N ALA A 7 -3.40 -6.09 9.65
CA ALA A 7 -2.24 -6.28 8.79
C ALA A 7 -0.93 -5.85 9.46
N LYS A 8 -0.92 -4.70 10.16
CA LYS A 8 0.28 -4.23 10.88
C LYS A 8 0.72 -5.21 11.95
N LYS A 9 -0.21 -5.76 12.74
CA LYS A 9 0.11 -6.76 13.77
C LYS A 9 0.67 -8.02 13.13
N TRP A 10 -0.01 -8.53 12.11
CA TRP A 10 0.38 -9.73 11.39
C TRP A 10 1.77 -9.59 10.73
N VAL A 11 2.09 -8.42 10.20
CA VAL A 11 3.39 -8.10 9.61
C VAL A 11 4.46 -7.99 10.70
N ALA A 12 4.17 -7.28 11.81
CA ALA A 12 5.10 -7.14 12.94
C ALA A 12 5.54 -8.50 13.51
N GLU A 13 4.59 -9.44 13.66
CA GLU A 13 4.86 -10.82 14.12
C GLU A 13 5.80 -11.59 13.18
N ARG A 14 5.80 -11.29 11.87
CA ARG A 14 6.57 -12.03 10.85
C ARG A 14 7.92 -11.45 10.51
N ILE A 15 7.99 -10.14 10.43
CA ILE A 15 9.22 -9.46 10.01
C ILE A 15 9.78 -8.50 11.06
N GLY A 16 9.00 -8.18 12.09
CA GLY A 16 9.42 -7.35 13.23
C GLY A 16 8.77 -5.99 13.27
N GLU A 17 8.58 -5.48 14.50
CA GLU A 17 7.92 -4.19 14.80
C GLU A 17 8.63 -2.98 14.16
N LYS A 18 9.94 -3.06 13.99
CA LYS A 18 10.76 -1.96 13.42
C LYS A 18 10.36 -1.55 11.99
N TYR A 19 9.65 -2.42 11.27
CA TYR A 19 9.13 -2.12 9.93
C TYR A 19 7.74 -1.49 9.94
N ILE A 20 7.13 -1.34 11.10
CA ILE A 20 5.76 -0.83 11.22
C ILE A 20 5.80 0.68 11.46
N ILE A 21 5.08 1.46 10.62
CA ILE A 21 4.86 2.87 10.89
C ILE A 21 4.09 2.99 12.21
N PRO A 22 4.58 3.76 13.20
CA PRO A 22 3.94 3.89 14.50
C PRO A 22 2.47 4.28 14.40
N THR A 23 1.60 3.56 15.11
CA THR A 23 0.18 3.88 15.25
C THR A 23 0.01 4.90 16.37
N LEU A 24 -0.63 6.02 16.08
CA LEU A 24 -0.89 7.10 17.03
C LEU A 24 -2.24 6.92 17.76
N GLY A 25 -3.19 6.23 17.13
CA GLY A 25 -4.48 5.94 17.74
C GLY A 25 -5.40 5.14 16.83
N VAL A 26 -6.41 4.53 17.44
CA VAL A 26 -7.46 3.74 16.77
C VAL A 26 -8.80 4.08 17.38
N TRP A 27 -9.82 4.38 16.57
CA TRP A 27 -11.16 4.75 17.03
C TRP A 27 -12.25 4.06 16.21
N THR A 28 -13.44 3.95 16.78
CA THR A 28 -14.60 3.37 16.12
C THR A 28 -15.55 4.42 15.53
N LYS A 29 -15.43 5.67 15.99
CA LYS A 29 -16.23 6.81 15.53
C LYS A 29 -15.34 8.02 15.25
N ALA A 30 -15.74 8.83 14.30
CA ALA A 30 -15.03 10.05 13.96
C ALA A 30 -15.02 11.09 15.09
N GLU A 31 -16.07 11.08 15.94
CA GLU A 31 -16.23 11.95 17.10
C GLU A 31 -15.25 11.66 18.22
N GLU A 32 -14.78 10.42 18.32
CA GLU A 32 -13.83 9.95 19.33
C GLU A 32 -12.39 10.43 19.04
N VAL A 33 -12.12 10.89 17.81
CA VAL A 33 -10.77 11.37 17.43
C VAL A 33 -10.49 12.69 18.14
N ASP A 34 -9.54 12.66 19.06
CA ASP A 34 -8.98 13.87 19.68
C ASP A 34 -7.76 14.32 18.87
N PHE A 35 -7.97 15.31 17.99
CA PHE A 35 -6.93 15.84 17.15
C PHE A 35 -5.87 16.62 17.94
N ASP A 36 -6.16 17.12 19.14
CA ASP A 36 -5.22 17.88 19.95
C ASP A 36 -4.09 16.97 20.47
N THR A 37 -4.37 15.70 20.68
CA THR A 37 -3.37 14.70 21.09
C THR A 37 -2.47 14.21 19.97
N LEU A 38 -2.83 14.47 18.69
CA LEU A 38 -2.02 14.07 17.55
C LEU A 38 -0.88 15.08 17.30
N PRO A 39 0.27 14.63 16.75
CA PRO A 39 1.37 15.52 16.40
C PRO A 39 0.97 16.47 15.24
N ASP A 40 1.83 17.43 14.91
CA ASP A 40 1.59 18.38 13.82
C ASP A 40 1.46 17.71 12.45
N LYS A 41 2.18 16.57 12.26
CA LYS A 41 2.12 15.79 11.03
C LYS A 41 1.68 14.36 11.33
N PHE A 42 0.62 13.91 10.65
CA PHE A 42 0.10 12.55 10.79
C PHE A 42 -0.68 12.13 9.51
N VAL A 43 -0.95 10.85 9.40
CA VAL A 43 -1.88 10.29 8.41
C VAL A 43 -3.05 9.67 9.17
N ILE A 44 -4.28 10.02 8.80
CA ILE A 44 -5.47 9.39 9.37
C ILE A 44 -6.34 8.82 8.25
N LYS A 45 -6.88 7.62 8.45
CA LYS A 45 -7.62 6.89 7.40
C LYS A 45 -8.54 5.84 7.99
N CYS A 46 -9.48 5.34 7.19
CA CYS A 46 -10.26 4.17 7.53
C CYS A 46 -9.46 2.87 7.23
N ASN A 47 -9.65 1.83 8.05
CA ASN A 47 -8.89 0.58 7.95
C ASN A 47 -9.37 -0.35 6.84
N HIS A 48 -10.61 -0.22 6.36
CA HIS A 48 -11.37 -1.21 5.59
C HIS A 48 -11.67 -0.81 4.15
N ASN A 49 -11.11 0.31 3.67
CA ASN A 49 -11.35 0.82 2.32
C ASN A 49 -10.05 1.32 1.66
N SER A 50 -10.15 1.84 0.44
CA SER A 50 -9.04 2.41 -0.31
C SER A 50 -9.31 3.88 -0.64
N GLY A 51 -8.77 4.78 0.19
CA GLY A 51 -8.72 6.22 -0.06
C GLY A 51 -9.84 7.04 0.57
N THR A 52 -11.09 6.56 0.61
CA THR A 52 -12.21 7.32 1.20
C THR A 52 -11.96 7.57 2.69
N GLY A 53 -12.07 8.84 3.11
CA GLY A 53 -11.81 9.24 4.50
C GLY A 53 -10.33 9.28 4.88
N MET A 54 -9.40 9.20 3.91
CA MET A 54 -7.99 9.40 4.18
C MET A 54 -7.65 10.90 4.18
N TYR A 55 -6.84 11.30 5.16
CA TYR A 55 -6.28 12.64 5.25
C TYR A 55 -4.82 12.60 5.67
N ILE A 56 -3.98 13.32 4.92
CA ILE A 56 -2.56 13.51 5.23
C ILE A 56 -2.40 14.91 5.81
N CYS A 57 -2.17 15.00 7.11
CA CYS A 57 -1.89 16.25 7.79
C CYS A 57 -0.40 16.56 7.71
N LYS A 58 -0.05 17.65 7.05
CA LYS A 58 1.32 18.19 7.01
C LYS A 58 1.49 19.43 7.88
N ASP A 59 0.39 20.04 8.34
CA ASP A 59 0.32 21.20 9.21
C ASP A 59 -1.04 21.20 9.93
N LYS A 60 -1.02 20.85 11.22
CA LYS A 60 -2.23 20.75 12.03
C LYS A 60 -2.89 22.10 12.29
N GLN A 61 -2.12 23.19 12.31
CA GLN A 61 -2.66 24.53 12.58
C GLN A 61 -3.60 25.01 11.45
N HIS A 62 -3.36 24.56 10.22
CA HIS A 62 -4.18 24.89 9.05
C HIS A 62 -5.19 23.80 8.67
N MET A 63 -5.35 22.78 9.53
CA MET A 63 -6.27 21.68 9.27
C MET A 63 -7.72 22.09 9.56
N ASP A 64 -8.60 21.86 8.59
CA ASP A 64 -10.06 21.91 8.80
C ASP A 64 -10.53 20.64 9.49
N VAL A 65 -10.57 20.67 10.81
CA VAL A 65 -10.98 19.54 11.66
C VAL A 65 -12.37 19.02 11.27
N GLN A 66 -13.33 19.91 10.96
CA GLN A 66 -14.69 19.50 10.61
C GLN A 66 -14.74 18.79 9.26
N LYS A 67 -13.99 19.27 8.29
CA LYS A 67 -13.87 18.62 6.98
C LYS A 67 -13.25 17.24 7.09
N VAL A 68 -12.16 17.09 7.87
CA VAL A 68 -11.52 15.80 8.13
C VAL A 68 -12.48 14.84 8.82
N ARG A 69 -13.16 15.30 9.88
CA ARG A 69 -14.14 14.50 10.61
C ARG A 69 -15.30 14.03 9.72
N ASN A 70 -15.80 14.89 8.84
CA ASN A 70 -16.84 14.52 7.87
C ASN A 70 -16.34 13.47 6.88
N GLY A 71 -15.10 13.62 6.37
CA GLY A 71 -14.46 12.62 5.50
C GLY A 71 -14.36 11.25 6.17
N LEU A 72 -13.94 11.22 7.45
CA LEU A 72 -13.86 9.99 8.24
C LEU A 72 -15.24 9.34 8.43
N ARG A 73 -16.31 10.12 8.71
CA ARG A 73 -17.69 9.59 8.79
C ARG A 73 -18.10 8.93 7.49
N THR A 74 -17.88 9.61 6.37
CA THR A 74 -18.17 9.04 5.04
C THR A 74 -17.39 7.76 4.81
N GLY A 75 -16.08 7.76 5.11
CA GLY A 75 -15.23 6.57 4.96
C GLY A 75 -15.67 5.40 5.83
N LEU A 76 -16.12 5.65 7.07
CA LEU A 76 -16.64 4.59 7.97
C LEU A 76 -17.93 3.94 7.46
N GLN A 77 -18.72 4.64 6.65
CA GLN A 77 -19.98 4.14 6.08
C GLN A 77 -19.80 3.40 4.78
N GLU A 78 -18.60 3.45 4.19
CA GLU A 78 -18.33 2.81 2.91
C GLU A 78 -18.35 1.28 3.06
N ASP A 79 -19.13 0.62 2.20
CA ASP A 79 -19.04 -0.83 2.00
C ASP A 79 -18.15 -1.12 0.78
N TYR A 80 -16.84 -1.15 1.02
CA TYR A 80 -15.84 -1.31 -0.03
C TYR A 80 -16.00 -2.64 -0.80
N TYR A 81 -16.45 -3.70 -0.12
CA TYR A 81 -16.69 -4.99 -0.76
C TYR A 81 -17.75 -4.91 -1.87
N HIS A 82 -18.83 -4.15 -1.63
CA HIS A 82 -19.92 -4.02 -2.61
C HIS A 82 -19.54 -3.19 -3.83
N HIS A 83 -18.49 -2.36 -3.76
CA HIS A 83 -18.05 -1.59 -4.92
C HIS A 83 -17.35 -2.46 -5.96
N ASN A 84 -16.43 -3.32 -5.52
CA ASN A 84 -15.51 -4.03 -6.41
C ASN A 84 -15.52 -5.57 -6.24
N GLY A 85 -16.29 -6.10 -5.29
CA GLY A 85 -16.38 -7.54 -5.03
C GLY A 85 -15.12 -8.13 -4.38
N GLU A 86 -14.22 -7.32 -3.85
CA GLU A 86 -12.99 -7.79 -3.23
C GLU A 86 -13.25 -8.51 -1.91
N TRP A 87 -13.33 -9.84 -1.95
CA TRP A 87 -13.64 -10.69 -0.80
C TRP A 87 -12.90 -10.38 0.50
N PRO A 88 -11.58 -10.02 0.50
CA PRO A 88 -10.86 -9.74 1.73
C PRO A 88 -11.43 -8.60 2.56
N TYR A 89 -12.21 -7.68 1.98
CA TYR A 89 -12.82 -6.54 2.67
C TYR A 89 -14.18 -6.82 3.28
N LYS A 90 -14.85 -7.93 2.88
CA LYS A 90 -16.27 -8.19 3.18
C LYS A 90 -16.66 -8.12 4.65
N ASN A 91 -15.78 -8.55 5.56
CA ASN A 91 -16.10 -8.68 6.98
C ASN A 91 -15.22 -7.81 7.88
N ILE A 92 -14.55 -6.81 7.30
CA ILE A 92 -13.71 -5.91 8.09
C ILE A 92 -14.61 -4.95 8.88
N LYS A 93 -14.43 -4.91 10.20
CA LYS A 93 -15.08 -3.91 11.04
C LYS A 93 -14.51 -2.53 10.74
N PRO A 94 -15.35 -1.54 10.32
CA PRO A 94 -14.87 -0.17 10.09
C PRO A 94 -14.29 0.45 11.36
N ARG A 95 -13.07 0.96 11.23
CA ARG A 95 -12.33 1.70 12.28
C ARG A 95 -11.50 2.79 11.63
N ILE A 96 -11.12 3.77 12.41
CA ILE A 96 -10.17 4.83 12.06
C ILE A 96 -8.82 4.47 12.65
N ILE A 97 -7.75 4.69 11.90
CA ILE A 97 -6.37 4.60 12.38
C ILE A 97 -5.64 5.90 12.06
N ALA A 98 -4.91 6.44 13.03
CA ALA A 98 -3.92 7.48 12.80
C ALA A 98 -2.51 6.89 12.91
N GLU A 99 -1.64 7.30 12.00
CA GLU A 99 -0.27 6.84 11.88
C GLU A 99 0.68 8.03 11.84
N GLN A 100 1.90 7.82 12.30
CA GLN A 100 2.96 8.80 12.15
C GLN A 100 3.17 9.14 10.67
N TYR A 101 3.26 10.43 10.35
CA TYR A 101 3.66 10.87 9.03
C TYR A 101 5.15 10.59 8.83
N ILE A 102 5.48 9.93 7.74
CA ILE A 102 6.86 9.67 7.33
C ILE A 102 7.20 10.48 6.08
N GLU A 103 8.36 11.08 6.06
CA GLU A 103 8.87 11.84 4.93
C GLU A 103 10.39 11.65 4.78
N ASP A 104 10.88 11.57 3.57
CA ASP A 104 12.31 11.68 3.32
C ASP A 104 12.68 13.16 3.16
N LYS A 105 13.42 13.70 4.13
CA LYS A 105 13.87 15.10 4.11
C LYS A 105 14.93 15.39 3.05
N LYS A 106 15.56 14.34 2.49
CA LYS A 106 16.62 14.47 1.49
C LYS A 106 16.08 14.38 0.07
N SER A 107 15.14 13.47 -0.16
CA SER A 107 14.40 13.41 -1.41
C SER A 107 13.06 14.12 -1.19
N HIS A 108 12.66 15.00 -2.09
CA HIS A 108 11.37 15.69 -1.98
C HIS A 108 10.17 14.77 -2.15
N GLU A 109 10.41 13.47 -2.37
CA GLU A 109 9.40 12.47 -2.67
C GLU A 109 9.69 11.15 -1.94
N LEU A 110 8.63 10.55 -1.38
CA LEU A 110 8.66 9.22 -0.82
C LEU A 110 8.12 8.23 -1.84
N TYR A 111 8.99 7.43 -2.44
CA TYR A 111 8.62 6.40 -3.40
C TYR A 111 7.88 5.25 -2.71
N ASP A 112 6.84 4.75 -3.39
CA ASP A 112 6.05 3.61 -2.95
C ASP A 112 6.45 2.38 -3.77
N TYR A 113 7.21 1.46 -3.15
CA TYR A 113 7.72 0.24 -3.77
C TYR A 113 6.70 -0.89 -3.59
N LYS A 114 6.12 -1.37 -4.67
CA LYS A 114 5.05 -2.37 -4.67
C LYS A 114 5.55 -3.69 -5.27
N PHE A 115 5.80 -4.67 -4.42
CA PHE A 115 6.36 -5.96 -4.80
C PHE A 115 5.25 -6.96 -5.15
N PHE A 116 5.23 -7.43 -6.38
CA PHE A 116 4.31 -8.45 -6.87
C PHE A 116 4.90 -9.83 -6.61
N CYS A 117 4.34 -10.51 -5.62
CA CYS A 117 4.80 -11.83 -5.19
C CYS A 117 3.86 -12.90 -5.73
N PHE A 118 4.42 -13.88 -6.43
CA PHE A 118 3.71 -15.06 -6.91
C PHE A 118 4.30 -16.29 -6.22
N ASN A 119 3.46 -17.03 -5.49
CA ASN A 119 3.84 -18.23 -4.75
C ASN A 119 5.06 -18.02 -3.83
N GLY A 120 5.05 -16.89 -3.11
CA GLY A 120 6.11 -16.55 -2.16
C GLY A 120 7.39 -16.01 -2.80
N LYS A 121 7.39 -15.65 -4.09
CA LYS A 121 8.54 -15.11 -4.80
C LYS A 121 8.22 -13.80 -5.48
N VAL A 122 9.04 -12.78 -5.26
CA VAL A 122 8.97 -11.51 -5.99
C VAL A 122 9.32 -11.76 -7.45
N LYS A 123 8.41 -11.47 -8.37
CA LYS A 123 8.62 -11.61 -9.82
C LYS A 123 8.89 -10.28 -10.50
N LEU A 124 8.31 -9.22 -9.99
CA LEU A 124 8.50 -7.84 -10.43
C LEU A 124 8.10 -6.91 -9.29
N PHE A 125 8.49 -5.66 -9.41
CA PHE A 125 7.95 -4.60 -8.54
C PHE A 125 7.63 -3.35 -9.34
N LYS A 126 6.75 -2.51 -8.78
CA LYS A 126 6.35 -1.22 -9.32
C LYS A 126 6.82 -0.12 -8.38
N ILE A 127 7.26 1.00 -8.92
CA ILE A 127 7.50 2.22 -8.16
C ILE A 127 6.47 3.24 -8.62
N ASP A 128 5.64 3.69 -7.68
CA ASP A 128 4.74 4.84 -7.88
C ASP A 128 5.48 6.11 -7.45
N PHE A 129 5.41 7.14 -8.28
CA PHE A 129 6.04 8.44 -8.05
C PHE A 129 5.17 9.59 -8.54
N ASP A 130 5.50 10.81 -8.13
CA ASP A 130 4.73 12.06 -8.40
C ASP A 130 3.23 11.95 -8.00
N ARG A 131 2.92 11.14 -6.96
CA ARG A 131 1.55 10.73 -6.56
C ARG A 131 0.61 11.88 -6.23
N PHE A 132 1.13 13.06 -5.90
CA PHE A 132 0.35 14.23 -5.51
C PHE A 132 0.30 15.32 -6.58
N THR A 133 0.93 15.09 -7.72
CA THR A 133 0.99 15.99 -8.87
C THR A 133 0.48 15.31 -10.13
N GLU A 134 1.33 14.57 -10.80
CA GLU A 134 1.03 13.78 -11.99
C GLU A 134 1.48 12.34 -11.77
N HIS A 135 0.58 11.51 -11.23
CA HIS A 135 0.90 10.17 -10.77
C HIS A 135 1.40 9.27 -11.92
N HIS A 136 2.65 8.81 -11.80
CA HIS A 136 3.29 7.89 -12.73
C HIS A 136 3.65 6.58 -12.04
N ALA A 137 3.86 5.52 -12.82
CA ALA A 137 4.35 4.25 -12.32
C ALA A 137 5.22 3.54 -13.35
N ASN A 138 6.39 3.06 -12.92
CA ASN A 138 7.25 2.20 -13.72
C ASN A 138 7.39 0.82 -13.05
N TYR A 139 7.46 -0.21 -13.87
CA TYR A 139 7.68 -1.59 -13.43
C TYR A 139 9.12 -2.01 -13.63
N TYR A 140 9.61 -2.87 -12.75
CA TYR A 140 11.01 -3.31 -12.71
C TYR A 140 11.13 -4.81 -12.45
N THR A 141 12.20 -5.42 -12.97
CA THR A 141 12.63 -6.75 -12.55
C THR A 141 13.11 -6.71 -11.10
N PRO A 142 13.24 -7.85 -10.38
CA PRO A 142 13.82 -7.88 -9.05
C PRO A 142 15.25 -7.35 -8.97
N THR A 143 15.97 -7.27 -10.09
CA THR A 143 17.33 -6.69 -10.22
C THR A 143 17.31 -5.18 -10.46
N GLY A 144 16.13 -4.57 -10.62
CA GLY A 144 15.98 -3.13 -10.82
C GLY A 144 16.04 -2.67 -12.28
N GLU A 145 15.97 -3.59 -13.24
CA GLU A 145 15.87 -3.27 -14.67
C GLU A 145 14.43 -2.90 -15.02
N ILE A 146 14.24 -1.84 -15.78
CA ILE A 146 12.91 -1.37 -16.18
C ILE A 146 12.24 -2.38 -17.13
N LEU A 147 10.95 -2.64 -16.90
CA LEU A 147 10.13 -3.50 -17.71
C LEU A 147 9.23 -2.68 -18.65
N PRO A 148 9.06 -3.08 -19.91
CA PRO A 148 8.10 -2.46 -20.82
C PRO A 148 6.68 -2.93 -20.51
N LEU A 149 6.27 -2.75 -19.25
CA LEU A 149 4.98 -3.12 -18.70
C LEU A 149 4.29 -1.88 -18.21
N VAL A 150 3.06 -1.67 -18.62
CA VAL A 150 2.24 -0.51 -18.27
C VAL A 150 0.92 -0.98 -17.69
N GLU A 151 0.55 -0.42 -16.55
CA GLU A 151 -0.81 -0.47 -16.04
C GLU A 151 -1.55 0.77 -16.54
N THR A 152 -2.66 0.60 -17.26
CA THR A 152 -3.32 1.73 -17.95
C THR A 152 -3.85 2.84 -17.03
N ALA A 153 -3.95 2.55 -15.73
CA ALA A 153 -4.37 3.53 -14.73
C ALA A 153 -3.30 4.61 -14.43
N TYR A 154 -2.01 4.29 -14.66
CA TYR A 154 -0.90 5.19 -14.31
C TYR A 154 0.10 5.20 -15.47
N PRO A 155 0.29 6.34 -16.18
CA PRO A 155 1.21 6.41 -17.31
C PRO A 155 2.64 6.15 -16.86
N PRO A 156 3.45 5.45 -17.67
CA PRO A 156 4.86 5.24 -17.39
C PRO A 156 5.67 6.50 -17.72
N GLN A 157 6.83 6.62 -17.10
CA GLN A 157 7.87 7.58 -17.48
C GLN A 157 9.20 6.83 -17.60
N PHE A 158 9.40 6.15 -18.73
CA PHE A 158 10.54 5.24 -18.93
C PHE A 158 11.90 5.93 -19.00
N ASP A 159 11.93 7.22 -19.32
CA ASP A 159 13.13 8.06 -19.34
C ASP A 159 13.54 8.57 -17.95
N ARG A 160 12.67 8.44 -16.96
CA ARG A 160 12.98 8.79 -15.56
C ARG A 160 13.92 7.76 -14.96
N ILE A 161 15.14 8.18 -14.65
CA ILE A 161 16.11 7.34 -13.96
C ILE A 161 15.84 7.39 -12.45
N ILE A 162 15.41 6.26 -11.91
CA ILE A 162 15.23 6.08 -10.46
C ILE A 162 16.39 5.21 -9.95
N SER A 163 17.25 5.77 -9.11
CA SER A 163 18.32 5.01 -8.46
C SER A 163 17.71 4.01 -7.47
N MET A 164 17.99 2.72 -7.66
CA MET A 164 17.50 1.70 -6.75
C MET A 164 18.14 1.86 -5.37
N PRO A 165 17.34 1.82 -4.29
CA PRO A 165 17.85 1.96 -2.94
C PRO A 165 18.70 0.75 -2.55
N SER A 166 19.71 0.96 -1.72
CA SER A 166 20.53 -0.14 -1.17
C SER A 166 19.70 -1.12 -0.33
N THR A 167 18.52 -0.72 0.10
CA THR A 167 17.54 -1.55 0.82
C THR A 167 16.73 -2.48 -0.08
N LEU A 168 16.81 -2.38 -1.42
CA LEU A 168 16.02 -3.19 -2.35
C LEU A 168 16.15 -4.71 -2.10
N PRO A 169 17.34 -5.30 -1.92
CA PRO A 169 17.45 -6.73 -1.63
C PRO A 169 16.74 -7.13 -0.32
N GLN A 170 16.79 -6.26 0.68
CA GLN A 170 16.10 -6.49 1.95
C GLN A 170 14.58 -6.39 1.79
N MET A 171 14.06 -5.40 1.08
CA MET A 171 12.62 -5.28 0.79
C MET A 171 12.10 -6.51 0.05
N ILE A 172 12.85 -7.04 -0.94
CA ILE A 172 12.52 -8.28 -1.64
C ILE A 172 12.42 -9.46 -0.66
N SER A 173 13.44 -9.65 0.19
CA SER A 173 13.43 -10.73 1.19
C SER A 173 12.25 -10.64 2.15
N LEU A 174 11.91 -9.43 2.61
CA LEU A 174 10.77 -9.18 3.48
C LEU A 174 9.44 -9.47 2.76
N ALA A 175 9.30 -9.05 1.50
CA ALA A 175 8.11 -9.31 0.69
C ALA A 175 7.92 -10.82 0.45
N GLU A 176 8.99 -11.56 0.17
CA GLU A 176 8.94 -13.02 0.03
C GLU A 176 8.56 -13.71 1.35
N THR A 177 9.07 -13.21 2.49
CA THR A 177 8.69 -13.73 3.81
C THR A 177 7.19 -13.54 4.08
N LEU A 178 6.65 -12.35 3.78
CA LEU A 178 5.24 -12.02 3.97
C LEU A 178 4.32 -12.78 3.00
N SER A 179 4.78 -13.08 1.80
CA SER A 179 3.98 -13.77 0.78
C SER A 179 4.12 -15.30 0.80
N CYS A 180 4.93 -15.84 1.71
CA CYS A 180 5.15 -17.28 1.82
C CYS A 180 3.82 -18.05 2.02
N GLY A 181 3.55 -19.04 1.15
CA GLY A 181 2.32 -19.85 1.19
C GLY A 181 1.08 -19.15 0.60
N ILE A 182 1.22 -17.93 0.04
CA ILE A 182 0.14 -17.20 -0.58
C ILE A 182 0.34 -17.23 -2.10
N PRO A 183 -0.68 -17.66 -2.90
CA PRO A 183 -0.57 -17.73 -4.36
C PRO A 183 -0.21 -16.42 -5.02
N PHE A 184 -0.82 -15.32 -4.59
CA PHE A 184 -0.50 -13.96 -5.00
C PHE A 184 -0.65 -12.99 -3.84
N LEU A 185 0.34 -12.11 -3.68
CA LEU A 185 0.28 -10.99 -2.75
C LEU A 185 1.14 -9.84 -3.28
N ARG A 186 0.58 -8.63 -3.32
CA ARG A 186 1.38 -7.42 -3.46
C ARG A 186 1.74 -6.90 -2.07
N VAL A 187 3.02 -6.67 -1.85
CA VAL A 187 3.55 -6.12 -0.60
C VAL A 187 4.14 -4.75 -0.88
N ASP A 188 3.65 -3.73 -0.20
CA ASP A 188 4.07 -2.36 -0.43
C ASP A 188 5.00 -1.90 0.70
N PHE A 189 6.13 -1.30 0.35
CA PHE A 189 7.10 -0.72 1.27
C PHE A 189 7.48 0.69 0.87
N TYR A 190 7.85 1.47 1.88
CA TYR A 190 8.58 2.73 1.75
C TYR A 190 10.00 2.55 2.28
N THR A 191 10.94 3.38 1.81
CA THR A 191 12.30 3.43 2.38
C THR A 191 12.76 4.86 2.56
N ILE A 192 13.42 5.13 3.70
CA ILE A 192 14.02 6.42 4.04
C ILE A 192 15.44 6.15 4.51
N GLY A 193 16.42 6.42 3.66
CA GLY A 193 17.79 6.01 3.92
C GLY A 193 17.90 4.48 3.99
N MET A 194 18.25 3.95 5.19
CA MET A 194 18.34 2.51 5.45
C MET A 194 17.10 1.93 6.13
N ASP A 195 16.15 2.77 6.52
CA ASP A 195 14.93 2.33 7.19
C ASP A 195 13.87 1.93 6.17
N ILE A 196 13.23 0.78 6.40
CA ILE A 196 12.15 0.25 5.57
C ILE A 196 10.86 0.29 6.40
N PHE A 197 9.78 0.77 5.79
CA PHE A 197 8.47 0.84 6.41
C PHE A 197 7.44 0.08 5.59
N PHE A 198 6.67 -0.76 6.27
CA PHE A 198 5.54 -1.47 5.68
C PHE A 198 4.41 -0.50 5.32
N GLY A 199 3.90 -0.59 4.11
CA GLY A 199 2.80 0.21 3.59
C GLY A 199 1.47 -0.55 3.62
N GLU A 200 1.34 -1.60 2.78
CA GLU A 200 0.09 -2.33 2.57
C GLU A 200 0.31 -3.77 2.08
N LEU A 201 -0.69 -4.62 2.32
CA LEU A 201 -0.86 -5.92 1.66
C LEU A 201 -2.07 -5.84 0.73
N THR A 202 -1.89 -6.16 -0.55
CA THR A 202 -2.97 -6.12 -1.54
C THR A 202 -3.12 -7.46 -2.25
N PHE A 203 -4.33 -8.03 -2.20
CA PHE A 203 -4.65 -9.31 -2.84
C PHE A 203 -5.13 -9.13 -4.27
N PHE A 204 -5.79 -8.03 -4.58
CA PHE A 204 -6.36 -7.73 -5.88
C PHE A 204 -5.98 -6.30 -6.29
N PRO A 205 -4.76 -6.08 -6.83
CA PRO A 205 -4.38 -4.75 -7.33
C PRO A 205 -5.43 -4.24 -8.32
N THR A 206 -5.87 -2.98 -8.13
CA THR A 206 -6.95 -2.37 -8.95
C THR A 206 -8.18 -3.27 -9.14
N SER A 207 -8.53 -4.03 -8.09
CA SER A 207 -9.63 -5.03 -8.08
C SER A 207 -9.48 -6.13 -9.16
N GLY A 208 -8.28 -6.31 -9.69
CA GLY A 208 -7.99 -7.24 -10.80
C GLY A 208 -8.59 -6.83 -12.14
N MET A 209 -9.01 -5.58 -12.31
CA MET A 209 -9.79 -5.12 -13.47
C MET A 209 -9.01 -4.24 -14.43
N THR A 210 -7.87 -3.67 -14.02
CA THR A 210 -7.08 -2.81 -14.90
C THR A 210 -6.20 -3.65 -15.83
N PRO A 211 -6.32 -3.47 -17.15
CA PRO A 211 -5.51 -4.21 -18.11
C PRO A 211 -4.06 -3.76 -18.09
N PHE A 212 -3.17 -4.67 -18.49
CA PHE A 212 -1.77 -4.38 -18.75
C PHE A 212 -1.49 -4.18 -20.24
N GLU A 213 -0.50 -3.35 -20.53
CA GLU A 213 0.04 -3.16 -21.87
C GLU A 213 1.54 -3.43 -21.91
N PRO A 214 2.08 -4.08 -22.98
CA PRO A 214 1.35 -4.81 -24.03
C PRO A 214 0.48 -5.96 -23.45
N LYS A 215 -0.62 -6.32 -24.15
CA LYS A 215 -1.63 -7.32 -23.69
C LYS A 215 -1.07 -8.69 -23.34
N ASP A 216 0.07 -9.08 -23.88
CA ASP A 216 0.73 -10.35 -23.54
C ASP A 216 1.18 -10.41 -22.08
N TRP A 217 1.30 -9.26 -21.38
CA TRP A 217 1.61 -9.25 -19.96
C TRP A 217 0.49 -9.80 -19.08
N ASP A 218 -0.76 -9.65 -19.45
CA ASP A 218 -1.87 -10.29 -18.72
C ASP A 218 -1.67 -11.81 -18.66
N LYS A 219 -1.32 -12.41 -19.81
CA LYS A 219 -1.02 -13.84 -19.86
C LYS A 219 0.26 -14.20 -19.10
N LYS A 220 1.35 -13.43 -19.27
CA LYS A 220 2.63 -13.68 -18.58
C LYS A 220 2.46 -13.66 -17.06
N LEU A 221 1.74 -12.69 -16.53
CA LEU A 221 1.47 -12.59 -15.11
C LEU A 221 0.52 -13.70 -14.63
N GLY A 222 -0.51 -14.01 -15.41
CA GLY A 222 -1.41 -15.12 -15.14
C GLY A 222 -0.70 -16.48 -15.09
N ASP A 223 0.27 -16.72 -15.99
CA ASP A 223 1.07 -17.96 -16.02
C ASP A 223 2.00 -18.10 -14.79
N MET A 224 2.30 -17.01 -14.10
CA MET A 224 3.07 -17.04 -12.84
C MET A 224 2.22 -17.48 -11.63
N LEU A 225 0.89 -17.40 -11.75
CA LEU A 225 -0.04 -17.71 -10.67
C LEU A 225 -0.34 -19.20 -10.61
N ILE A 226 0.10 -19.84 -9.54
CA ILE A 226 -0.22 -21.26 -9.29
C ILE A 226 -1.29 -21.30 -8.18
N LEU A 227 -2.50 -21.62 -8.56
CA LEU A 227 -3.60 -21.79 -7.62
C LEU A 227 -3.52 -23.16 -6.92
N PRO A 228 -3.86 -23.24 -5.61
CA PRO A 228 -3.91 -24.52 -4.93
C PRO A 228 -4.96 -25.41 -5.59
N THR A 229 -4.54 -26.63 -5.93
CA THR A 229 -5.49 -27.65 -6.41
C THR A 229 -6.38 -28.08 -5.25
N LYS A 230 -7.70 -28.12 -5.45
CA LYS A 230 -8.58 -28.78 -4.49
C LYS A 230 -8.14 -30.24 -4.43
N ASN A 231 -7.57 -30.68 -3.30
CA ASN A 231 -7.50 -32.10 -3.03
C ASN A 231 -8.94 -32.62 -3.06
N LYS A 232 -9.22 -33.52 -4.01
CA LYS A 232 -10.49 -34.23 -4.10
C LYS A 232 -10.67 -35.17 -2.93
#